data_314d30c8ade0a3ba035b472152c936f7
#
_entry.id   314d30c8ade0a3ba035b472152c936f7
#
_cell.length_a   1.000
_cell.length_b   1.000
_cell.length_c   1.000
_cell.angle_alpha   90.00
_cell.angle_beta   90.00
_cell.angle_gamma   90.00
#
_symmetry.space_group_name_H-M   'P 1'
#
loop_
_entity.id
_entity.type
_entity.pdbx_description
1 polymer ?
#
loop_
_entity_poly.entity_id
_entity_poly.type
_entity_poly.pdbx_seq_one_letter_code
_entity_poly.pdbx_strand_id
1 'polypeptide(L)'
;MPRRYPEYTPERIKESKSYQVLLPKFNARRWAFGCSEWQDHGVDYSFEYVQDGFFHGFRLLGQVKGSSHLKFGNADSFSYALPVKTANYAVECSQPFVLFVVDLISATAYYLPLQDYFIANRDKYEKLKVNTSTISVRIPTRNTVSYADDDLVAVSYTHLTL
;
A
#
# COMPACT_ATOMS: atom_id res chain seq x y z
N MET A 1 -2.65 -40.86 -14.68
CA MET A 1 -3.12 -39.66 -13.97
C MET A 1 -2.80 -38.43 -14.79
N PRO A 2 -3.74 -37.51 -14.95
CA PRO A 2 -3.43 -36.25 -15.62
C PRO A 2 -2.39 -35.48 -14.78
N ARG A 3 -1.44 -34.85 -15.44
CA ARG A 3 -0.44 -33.98 -14.79
C ARG A 3 -1.17 -32.79 -14.15
N ARG A 4 -0.83 -32.45 -12.88
CA ARG A 4 -1.32 -31.26 -12.22
C ARG A 4 -0.36 -30.11 -12.45
N TYR A 5 -0.86 -28.99 -12.93
CA TYR A 5 -0.12 -27.75 -13.12
C TYR A 5 -0.53 -26.71 -12.06
N PRO A 6 0.36 -25.75 -11.71
CA PRO A 6 -0.02 -24.64 -10.85
C PRO A 6 -1.17 -23.86 -11.47
N GLU A 7 -2.16 -23.53 -10.66
CA GLU A 7 -3.33 -22.73 -11.09
C GLU A 7 -3.03 -21.23 -11.08
N TYR A 8 -3.52 -20.53 -12.10
CA TYR A 8 -3.59 -19.08 -12.13
C TYR A 8 -4.97 -18.65 -11.64
N THR A 9 -5.09 -18.50 -10.31
CA THR A 9 -6.37 -18.29 -9.62
C THR A 9 -6.95 -16.89 -9.86
N PRO A 10 -8.26 -16.68 -9.65
CA PRO A 10 -8.88 -15.35 -9.72
C PRO A 10 -8.20 -14.31 -8.80
N GLU A 11 -7.72 -14.72 -7.63
CA GLU A 11 -6.98 -13.87 -6.70
C GLU A 11 -5.65 -13.41 -7.29
N ARG A 12 -4.90 -14.31 -7.91
CA ARG A 12 -3.66 -13.97 -8.61
C ARG A 12 -3.89 -13.06 -9.81
N ILE A 13 -5.00 -13.26 -10.53
CA ILE A 13 -5.40 -12.37 -11.64
C ILE A 13 -5.70 -10.96 -11.10
N LYS A 14 -6.44 -10.86 -10.00
CA LYS A 14 -6.75 -9.58 -9.34
C LYS A 14 -5.49 -8.87 -8.87
N GLU A 15 -4.59 -9.58 -8.24
CA GLU A 15 -3.29 -9.07 -7.80
C GLU A 15 -2.48 -8.51 -8.98
N SER A 16 -2.35 -9.30 -10.04
CA SER A 16 -1.65 -8.90 -11.26
C SER A 16 -2.25 -7.65 -11.91
N LYS A 17 -3.59 -7.57 -12.00
CA LYS A 17 -4.28 -6.38 -12.49
C LYS A 17 -4.02 -5.15 -11.63
N SER A 18 -3.94 -5.33 -10.31
CA SER A 18 -3.64 -4.25 -9.38
C SER A 18 -2.25 -3.66 -9.61
N TYR A 19 -1.25 -4.50 -9.83
CA TYR A 19 0.10 -4.06 -10.18
C TYR A 19 0.14 -3.35 -11.54
N GLN A 20 -0.59 -3.84 -12.53
CA GLN A 20 -0.68 -3.21 -13.84
C GLN A 20 -1.32 -1.81 -13.80
N VAL A 21 -2.19 -1.55 -12.85
CA VAL A 21 -2.77 -0.22 -12.61
C VAL A 21 -1.82 0.67 -11.82
N LEU A 22 -1.24 0.15 -10.74
CA LEU A 22 -0.45 0.94 -9.79
C LEU A 22 0.92 1.35 -10.36
N LEU A 23 1.70 0.38 -10.84
CA LEU A 23 3.12 0.61 -11.13
C LEU A 23 3.38 1.67 -12.21
N PRO A 24 2.59 1.77 -13.30
CA PRO A 24 2.76 2.83 -14.28
C PRO A 24 2.51 4.25 -13.75
N LYS A 25 1.88 4.38 -12.59
CA LYS A 25 1.64 5.68 -11.94
C LYS A 25 2.88 6.22 -11.22
N PHE A 26 3.92 5.40 -11.03
CA PHE A 26 5.20 5.83 -10.52
C PHE A 26 6.10 6.32 -11.65
N ASN A 27 6.55 7.57 -11.55
CA ASN A 27 7.45 8.16 -12.53
C ASN A 27 8.84 7.52 -12.40
N ALA A 28 9.28 6.81 -13.44
CA ALA A 28 10.57 6.10 -13.44
C ALA A 28 11.80 7.01 -13.29
N ARG A 29 11.66 8.31 -13.52
CA ARG A 29 12.75 9.28 -13.25
C ARG A 29 12.90 9.62 -11.77
N ARG A 30 11.86 9.35 -10.97
CA ARG A 30 11.80 9.69 -9.55
C ARG A 30 11.74 8.49 -8.64
N TRP A 31 11.27 7.36 -9.14
CA TRP A 31 11.05 6.17 -8.36
C TRP A 31 11.68 4.95 -9.03
N ALA A 32 12.57 4.29 -8.30
CA ALA A 32 12.96 2.92 -8.60
C ALA A 32 12.14 1.97 -7.71
N PHE A 33 11.66 0.88 -8.27
CA PHE A 33 10.89 -0.09 -7.52
C PHE A 33 11.17 -1.52 -7.99
N GLY A 34 10.94 -2.46 -7.12
CA GLY A 34 11.06 -3.88 -7.40
C GLY A 34 10.20 -4.72 -6.47
N CYS A 35 9.97 -5.98 -6.85
CA CYS A 35 9.31 -6.94 -5.99
C CYS A 35 10.08 -7.08 -4.68
N SER A 36 9.34 -7.14 -3.58
CA SER A 36 9.92 -7.39 -2.27
C SER A 36 10.26 -8.87 -2.10
N GLU A 37 11.39 -9.15 -1.46
CA GLU A 37 11.73 -10.49 -0.98
C GLU A 37 10.84 -10.93 0.20
N TRP A 38 10.12 -9.98 0.82
CA TRP A 38 9.27 -10.19 2.00
C TRP A 38 7.78 -10.24 1.67
N GLN A 39 7.41 -10.78 0.51
CA GLN A 39 6.01 -10.92 0.10
C GLN A 39 5.19 -11.75 1.11
N ASP A 40 5.78 -12.74 1.74
CA ASP A 40 5.14 -13.55 2.79
C ASP A 40 4.75 -12.73 4.03
N HIS A 41 5.40 -11.58 4.24
CA HIS A 41 5.10 -10.64 5.33
C HIS A 41 4.11 -9.55 4.91
N GLY A 42 3.59 -9.59 3.69
CA GLY A 42 2.67 -8.59 3.16
C GLY A 42 3.33 -7.38 2.53
N VAL A 43 4.64 -7.42 2.26
CA VAL A 43 5.35 -6.40 1.51
C VAL A 43 5.47 -6.85 0.06
N ASP A 44 4.69 -6.25 -0.83
CA ASP A 44 4.66 -6.64 -2.25
C ASP A 44 5.77 -5.97 -3.05
N TYR A 45 5.99 -4.68 -2.80
CA TYR A 45 6.99 -3.87 -3.49
C TYR A 45 7.76 -2.98 -2.53
N SER A 46 9.01 -2.69 -2.91
CA SER A 46 9.84 -1.65 -2.30
C SER A 46 10.04 -0.53 -3.34
N PHE A 47 9.87 0.71 -2.90
CA PHE A 47 10.01 1.90 -3.72
C PHE A 47 11.12 2.76 -3.16
N GLU A 48 12.07 3.20 -3.98
CA GLU A 48 13.13 4.09 -3.58
C GLU A 48 13.07 5.39 -4.39
N TYR A 49 13.06 6.52 -3.68
CA TYR A 49 13.01 7.83 -4.31
C TYR A 49 14.38 8.21 -4.88
N VAL A 50 14.36 8.70 -6.10
CA VAL A 50 15.54 9.19 -6.83
C VAL A 50 15.46 10.71 -6.90
N GLN A 51 16.43 11.39 -6.32
CA GLN A 51 16.53 12.85 -6.33
C GLN A 51 17.73 13.27 -7.16
N ASP A 52 17.48 14.13 -8.16
CA ASP A 52 18.52 14.66 -9.06
C ASP A 52 19.39 13.58 -9.71
N GLY A 53 18.79 12.42 -10.00
CA GLY A 53 19.47 11.27 -10.60
C GLY A 53 20.27 10.40 -9.61
N PHE A 54 20.14 10.66 -8.31
CA PHE A 54 20.87 9.93 -7.27
C PHE A 54 19.95 9.25 -6.26
N PHE A 55 20.39 8.10 -5.75
CA PHE A 55 19.77 7.42 -4.64
C PHE A 55 20.28 7.95 -3.31
N HIS A 56 19.36 8.31 -2.42
CA HIS A 56 19.65 8.82 -1.08
C HIS A 56 19.17 7.90 0.05
N GLY A 57 18.68 6.72 -0.28
CA GLY A 57 18.18 5.75 0.70
C GLY A 57 16.76 6.05 1.21
N PHE A 58 16.03 6.96 0.59
CA PHE A 58 14.63 7.23 0.93
C PHE A 58 13.73 6.16 0.31
N ARG A 59 13.28 5.24 1.15
CA ARG A 59 12.50 4.08 0.73
C ARG A 59 11.15 4.04 1.40
N LEU A 60 10.20 3.44 0.72
CA LEU A 60 8.95 3.00 1.33
C LEU A 60 8.61 1.57 0.91
N LEU A 61 7.95 0.87 1.81
CA LEU A 61 7.43 -0.47 1.57
C LEU A 61 5.97 -0.38 1.18
N GLY A 62 5.53 -1.19 0.25
CA GLY A 62 4.15 -1.18 -0.24
C GLY A 62 3.49 -2.55 -0.17
N GLN A 63 2.28 -2.58 0.37
CA GLN A 63 1.33 -3.66 0.16
C GLN A 63 0.27 -3.19 -0.83
N VAL A 64 -0.02 -4.01 -1.84
CA VAL A 64 -0.96 -3.68 -2.91
C VAL A 64 -2.18 -4.59 -2.83
N LYS A 65 -3.36 -4.01 -2.76
CA LYS A 65 -4.64 -4.72 -2.75
C LYS A 65 -5.55 -4.17 -3.84
N GLY A 66 -6.15 -5.07 -4.60
CA GLY A 66 -7.15 -4.72 -5.63
C GLY A 66 -8.57 -5.00 -5.16
N SER A 67 -9.49 -4.16 -5.57
CA SER A 67 -10.93 -4.37 -5.33
C SER A 67 -11.75 -3.89 -6.52
N SER A 68 -12.82 -4.64 -6.84
CA SER A 68 -13.87 -4.22 -7.79
C SER A 68 -15.13 -3.76 -7.06
N HIS A 69 -15.09 -3.67 -5.73
CA HIS A 69 -16.27 -3.45 -4.89
C HIS A 69 -16.05 -2.37 -3.83
N LEU A 70 -15.20 -1.39 -4.09
CA LEU A 70 -15.00 -0.26 -3.18
C LEU A 70 -16.28 0.57 -3.08
N LYS A 71 -16.68 0.90 -1.86
CA LYS A 71 -17.86 1.71 -1.57
C LYS A 71 -17.43 3.08 -1.06
N PHE A 72 -17.56 4.09 -1.89
CA PHE A 72 -17.15 5.45 -1.56
C PHE A 72 -18.25 6.24 -0.85
N GLY A 73 -19.54 5.95 -1.14
CA GLY A 73 -20.64 6.77 -0.66
C GLY A 73 -20.48 8.23 -1.10
N ASN A 74 -20.94 9.17 -0.26
CA ASN A 74 -20.74 10.62 -0.42
C ASN A 74 -19.64 11.17 0.51
N ALA A 75 -18.78 10.28 1.05
CA ALA A 75 -17.79 10.66 2.04
C ALA A 75 -16.42 10.95 1.38
N ASP A 76 -15.62 11.78 2.07
CA ASP A 76 -14.25 12.12 1.67
C ASP A 76 -13.25 10.96 1.87
N SER A 77 -13.74 9.83 2.37
CA SER A 77 -12.94 8.64 2.63
C SER A 77 -13.78 7.38 2.52
N PHE A 78 -13.13 6.26 2.29
CA PHE A 78 -13.76 4.94 2.30
C PHE A 78 -13.06 4.01 3.29
N SER A 79 -13.79 2.99 3.75
CA SER A 79 -13.27 1.99 4.68
C SER A 79 -12.63 0.82 3.94
N TYR A 80 -11.54 0.33 4.51
CA TYR A 80 -10.87 -0.88 4.05
C TYR A 80 -10.59 -1.80 5.25
N ALA A 81 -10.89 -3.09 5.12
CA ALA A 81 -10.60 -4.09 6.15
C ALA A 81 -9.16 -4.59 6.01
N LEU A 82 -8.27 -4.02 6.83
CA LEU A 82 -6.86 -4.37 6.86
C LEU A 82 -6.63 -5.57 7.79
N PRO A 83 -5.92 -6.63 7.36
CA PRO A 83 -5.53 -7.71 8.28
C PRO A 83 -4.70 -7.17 9.46
N VAL A 84 -5.05 -7.57 10.67
CA VAL A 84 -4.36 -7.11 11.89
C VAL A 84 -2.87 -7.47 11.87
N LYS A 85 -2.52 -8.63 11.34
CA LYS A 85 -1.12 -9.04 11.19
C LYS A 85 -0.32 -8.07 10.31
N THR A 86 -0.93 -7.55 9.24
CA THR A 86 -0.30 -6.54 8.38
C THR A 86 -0.14 -5.21 9.10
N ALA A 87 -1.17 -4.77 9.82
CA ALA A 87 -1.12 -3.55 10.60
C ALA A 87 -0.03 -3.60 11.68
N ASN A 88 0.05 -4.70 12.43
CA ASN A 88 1.09 -4.90 13.44
C ASN A 88 2.49 -4.88 12.84
N TYR A 89 2.69 -5.57 11.72
CA TYR A 89 3.97 -5.53 11.01
C TYR A 89 4.32 -4.11 10.57
N ALA A 90 3.36 -3.39 9.98
CA ALA A 90 3.57 -2.04 9.46
C ALA A 90 3.97 -1.03 10.55
N VAL A 91 3.29 -1.05 11.71
CA VAL A 91 3.59 -0.08 12.79
C VAL A 91 4.96 -0.29 13.43
N GLU A 92 5.51 -1.50 13.34
CA GLU A 92 6.85 -1.83 13.87
C GLU A 92 7.96 -1.66 12.82
N CYS A 93 7.61 -1.47 11.54
CA CYS A 93 8.61 -1.25 10.49
C CYS A 93 9.41 0.03 10.72
N SER A 94 10.73 -0.06 10.50
CA SER A 94 11.64 1.10 10.53
C SER A 94 11.52 1.97 9.29
N GLN A 95 10.97 1.43 8.19
CA GLN A 95 10.72 2.16 6.95
C GLN A 95 9.24 2.51 6.83
N PRO A 96 8.87 3.61 6.15
CA PRO A 96 7.49 3.93 5.88
C PRO A 96 6.78 2.78 5.18
N PHE A 97 5.62 2.40 5.70
CA PHE A 97 4.79 1.33 5.15
C PHE A 97 3.51 1.91 4.59
N VAL A 98 3.28 1.74 3.30
CA VAL A 98 2.13 2.29 2.58
C VAL A 98 1.22 1.15 2.11
N LEU A 99 -0.05 1.25 2.46
CA LEU A 99 -1.11 0.43 1.87
C LEU A 99 -1.58 1.11 0.57
N PHE A 100 -1.51 0.39 -0.53
CA PHE A 100 -2.11 0.78 -1.80
C PHE A 100 -3.38 -0.01 -2.03
N VAL A 101 -4.50 0.67 -2.25
CA VAL A 101 -5.77 0.05 -2.62
C VAL A 101 -6.14 0.51 -4.02
N VAL A 102 -6.23 -0.44 -4.93
CA VAL A 102 -6.51 -0.19 -6.34
C VAL A 102 -7.97 -0.50 -6.63
N ASP A 103 -8.71 0.51 -7.08
CA ASP A 103 -10.03 0.33 -7.67
C ASP A 103 -9.88 -0.17 -9.10
N LEU A 104 -10.21 -1.43 -9.34
CA LEU A 104 -10.08 -2.07 -10.65
C LEU A 104 -11.15 -1.61 -11.64
N ILE A 105 -12.23 -0.97 -11.18
CA ILE A 105 -13.28 -0.43 -12.06
C ILE A 105 -12.82 0.90 -12.65
N SER A 106 -12.37 1.84 -11.82
CA SER A 106 -11.93 3.17 -12.25
C SER A 106 -10.45 3.25 -12.63
N ALA A 107 -9.68 2.20 -12.38
CA ALA A 107 -8.22 2.18 -12.49
C ALA A 107 -7.55 3.29 -11.66
N THR A 108 -8.11 3.58 -10.48
CA THR A 108 -7.57 4.55 -9.53
C THR A 108 -6.84 3.81 -8.41
N ALA A 109 -5.64 4.26 -8.08
CA ALA A 109 -4.87 3.74 -6.97
C ALA A 109 -4.89 4.74 -5.81
N TYR A 110 -5.37 4.30 -4.66
CA TYR A 110 -5.38 5.05 -3.41
C TYR A 110 -4.24 4.60 -2.51
N TYR A 111 -3.77 5.47 -1.62
CA TYR A 111 -2.71 5.13 -0.68
C TYR A 111 -3.03 5.57 0.75
N LEU A 112 -2.49 4.84 1.71
CA LEU A 112 -2.55 5.17 3.13
C LEU A 112 -1.20 4.85 3.80
N PRO A 113 -0.46 5.86 4.28
CA PRO A 113 0.70 5.64 5.13
C PRO A 113 0.26 5.06 6.48
N LEU A 114 0.59 3.81 6.76
CA LEU A 114 -0.01 3.10 7.90
C LEU A 114 0.50 3.58 9.25
N GLN A 115 1.80 3.87 9.40
CA GLN A 115 2.32 4.37 10.66
C GLN A 115 1.68 5.72 11.03
N ASP A 116 1.62 6.66 10.10
CA ASP A 116 0.98 7.97 10.31
C ASP A 116 -0.49 7.83 10.65
N TYR A 117 -1.18 6.91 9.98
CA TYR A 117 -2.59 6.62 10.27
C TYR A 117 -2.80 6.17 11.72
N PHE A 118 -2.02 5.22 12.21
CA PHE A 118 -2.16 4.70 13.56
C PHE A 118 -1.65 5.66 14.64
N ILE A 119 -0.68 6.52 14.31
CA ILE A 119 -0.27 7.61 15.21
C ILE A 119 -1.42 8.62 15.38
N ALA A 120 -2.09 9.00 14.30
CA ALA A 120 -3.22 9.92 14.31
C ALA A 120 -4.51 9.33 14.90
N ASN A 121 -4.64 7.99 14.88
CA ASN A 121 -5.85 7.27 15.32
C ASN A 121 -5.50 6.30 16.47
N ARG A 122 -5.22 6.86 17.64
CA ARG A 122 -4.81 6.10 18.84
C ARG A 122 -5.78 4.99 19.24
N ASP A 123 -7.08 5.25 19.13
CA ASP A 123 -8.13 4.27 19.41
C ASP A 123 -8.02 3.04 18.48
N LYS A 124 -7.70 3.26 17.23
CA LYS A 124 -7.44 2.18 16.26
C LYS A 124 -6.17 1.41 16.60
N TYR A 125 -5.12 2.11 16.98
CA TYR A 125 -3.87 1.49 17.41
C TYR A 125 -4.08 0.57 18.64
N GLU A 126 -4.83 1.04 19.63
CA GLU A 126 -5.14 0.22 20.82
C GLU A 126 -5.97 -1.02 20.47
N LYS A 127 -6.85 -0.93 19.46
CA LYS A 127 -7.62 -2.08 18.98
C LYS A 127 -6.76 -3.17 18.32
N LEU A 128 -5.58 -2.85 17.83
CA LEU A 128 -4.65 -3.86 17.29
C LEU A 128 -4.24 -4.89 18.31
N LYS A 129 -4.24 -4.53 19.60
CA LYS A 129 -3.87 -5.44 20.70
C LYS A 129 -4.92 -6.50 20.98
N VAL A 130 -6.18 -6.24 20.63
CA VAL A 130 -7.32 -7.10 20.96
C VAL A 130 -8.00 -7.71 19.74
N ASN A 131 -7.92 -7.09 18.59
CA ASN A 131 -8.47 -7.64 17.35
C ASN A 131 -7.56 -8.75 16.83
N THR A 132 -8.16 -9.83 16.34
CA THR A 132 -7.43 -11.02 15.87
C THR A 132 -7.52 -11.23 14.36
N SER A 133 -8.43 -10.55 13.65
CA SER A 133 -8.68 -10.76 12.23
C SER A 133 -8.36 -9.51 11.39
N THR A 134 -9.27 -8.54 11.38
CA THR A 134 -9.12 -7.32 10.61
C THR A 134 -9.40 -6.09 11.45
N ILE A 135 -8.86 -4.97 11.01
CA ILE A 135 -9.19 -3.64 11.53
C ILE A 135 -9.63 -2.74 10.37
N SER A 136 -10.72 -2.02 10.56
CA SER A 136 -11.19 -1.07 9.56
C SER A 136 -10.35 0.19 9.61
N VAL A 137 -9.70 0.52 8.50
CA VAL A 137 -8.98 1.78 8.29
C VAL A 137 -9.76 2.66 7.31
N ARG A 138 -9.59 3.97 7.42
CA ARG A 138 -10.23 4.94 6.53
C ARG A 138 -9.19 5.56 5.61
N ILE A 139 -9.44 5.42 4.31
CA ILE A 139 -8.55 5.94 3.26
C ILE A 139 -9.19 7.19 2.65
N PRO A 140 -8.55 8.37 2.74
CA PRO A 140 -9.05 9.57 2.10
C PRO A 140 -9.11 9.41 0.58
N THR A 141 -10.23 9.79 -0.04
CA THR A 141 -10.39 9.68 -1.50
C THR A 141 -9.47 10.62 -2.28
N ARG A 142 -8.93 11.65 -1.62
CA ARG A 142 -7.90 12.53 -2.19
C ARG A 142 -6.50 11.91 -2.27
N ASN A 143 -6.25 10.86 -1.48
CA ASN A 143 -4.95 10.17 -1.47
C ASN A 143 -4.85 9.23 -2.68
N THR A 144 -4.65 9.79 -3.85
CA THR A 144 -4.48 9.04 -5.11
C THR A 144 -3.05 9.07 -5.58
N VAL A 145 -2.59 7.97 -6.15
CA VAL A 145 -1.27 7.88 -6.79
C VAL A 145 -1.38 8.42 -8.21
N SER A 146 -0.63 9.46 -8.52
CA SER A 146 -0.57 10.06 -9.85
C SER A 146 0.86 10.20 -10.33
N TYR A 147 1.08 10.01 -11.61
CA TYR A 147 2.40 10.12 -12.24
C TYR A 147 3.05 11.50 -12.03
N ALA A 148 2.23 12.55 -11.91
CA ALA A 148 2.69 13.93 -11.74
C ALA A 148 2.86 14.35 -10.26
N ASP A 149 2.31 13.58 -9.31
CA ASP A 149 2.30 13.95 -7.90
C ASP A 149 3.54 13.47 -7.15
N ASP A 150 3.95 14.30 -6.20
CA ASP A 150 5.08 14.05 -5.31
C ASP A 150 4.64 13.74 -3.87
N ASP A 151 3.36 13.52 -3.62
CA ASP A 151 2.82 13.31 -2.26
C ASP A 151 3.48 12.14 -1.53
N LEU A 152 3.80 11.06 -2.24
CA LEU A 152 4.51 9.90 -1.68
C LEU A 152 5.97 10.21 -1.34
N VAL A 153 6.58 11.23 -1.94
CA VAL A 153 7.94 11.68 -1.59
C VAL A 153 7.96 12.16 -0.14
N ALA A 154 6.96 12.95 0.26
CA ALA A 154 6.83 13.43 1.64
C ALA A 154 6.73 12.26 2.64
N VAL A 155 6.01 11.17 2.28
CA VAL A 155 5.92 9.97 3.11
C VAL A 155 7.29 9.33 3.34
N SER A 156 8.14 9.25 2.32
CA SER A 156 9.47 8.66 2.42
C SER A 156 10.43 9.44 3.32
N TYR A 157 10.16 10.73 3.54
CA TYR A 157 10.95 11.61 4.42
C TYR A 157 10.51 11.62 5.88
N THR A 158 9.24 11.32 6.18
CA THR A 158 8.67 11.50 7.54
C THR A 158 9.31 10.62 8.61
N HIS A 159 9.92 9.50 8.23
CA HIS A 159 10.59 8.59 9.18
C HIS A 159 12.01 9.02 9.59
N LEU A 160 12.58 10.04 8.96
CA LEU A 160 13.93 10.55 9.29
C LEU A 160 13.91 11.54 10.44
N THR A 161 12.74 11.98 10.91
CA THR A 161 12.57 13.01 11.94
C THR A 161 12.03 12.49 13.28
N LEU A 162 11.85 11.20 13.40
CA LEU A 162 11.49 10.52 14.65
C LEU A 162 12.68 9.74 15.21
#